data_73f47887749c30230a961d18eae72d39
#
_entry.id   73f47887749c30230a961d18eae72d39
#
_cell.length_a   1.000
_cell.length_b   1.000
_cell.length_c   1.000
_cell.angle_alpha   90.00
_cell.angle_beta   90.00
_cell.angle_gamma   90.00
#
_symmetry.space_group_name_H-M   'P 1'
#
loop_
_entity.id
_entity.type
_entity.pdbx_description
1 polymer ?
#
loop_
_entity_poly.entity_id
_entity_poly.type
_entity_poly.pdbx_seq_one_letter_code
_entity_poly.pdbx_strand_id
1 'polypeptide(L)'
;MAIVKMKHLQVLALERDHDAILRRLQHMGCLEISEPDVQALPDTLRRCDTAAADLLARQRQLQSAIDILRRTAPPQKTGLLTPRPRISEREYLDEAALASELETAQHINELAADVNRLTAKETQ
;
A
#
# COMPACT_ATOMS: atom_id res chain seq x y z
N MET A 1 -33.03 -6.67 -0.16
CA MET A 1 -31.76 -6.17 -0.75
C MET A 1 -32.00 -4.76 -1.24
N ALA A 2 -31.23 -3.78 -0.74
CA ALA A 2 -31.32 -2.41 -1.23
C ALA A 2 -30.45 -2.30 -2.50
N ILE A 3 -31.04 -1.96 -3.63
CA ILE A 3 -30.34 -1.69 -4.89
C ILE A 3 -29.96 -0.22 -4.88
N VAL A 4 -28.66 0.08 -4.76
CA VAL A 4 -28.14 1.43 -4.87
C VAL A 4 -27.96 1.80 -6.34
N LYS A 5 -28.53 2.93 -6.77
CA LYS A 5 -28.32 3.43 -8.13
C LYS A 5 -26.90 3.96 -8.26
N MET A 6 -26.09 3.36 -9.10
CA MET A 6 -24.74 3.82 -9.44
C MET A 6 -24.76 4.67 -10.70
N LYS A 7 -23.82 5.61 -10.80
CA LYS A 7 -23.60 6.44 -12.00
C LYS A 7 -22.13 6.36 -12.37
N HIS A 8 -21.87 6.26 -13.66
CA HIS A 8 -20.52 6.38 -14.19
C HIS A 8 -20.15 7.86 -14.34
N LEU A 9 -18.97 8.21 -13.84
CA LEU A 9 -18.38 9.54 -13.95
C LEU A 9 -17.02 9.38 -14.62
N GLN A 10 -16.71 10.25 -15.54
CA GLN A 10 -15.37 10.38 -16.13
C GLN A 10 -14.81 11.72 -15.70
N VAL A 11 -13.65 11.70 -15.06
CA VAL A 11 -12.96 12.91 -14.57
C VAL A 11 -11.71 13.10 -15.40
N LEU A 12 -11.60 14.27 -16.04
CA LEU A 12 -10.41 14.71 -16.78
C LEU A 12 -9.77 15.84 -15.97
N ALA A 13 -8.48 15.72 -15.71
CA ALA A 13 -7.76 16.70 -14.91
C ALA A 13 -6.33 16.89 -15.43
N LEU A 14 -5.66 17.93 -14.95
CA LEU A 14 -4.25 18.13 -15.22
C LEU A 14 -3.42 17.21 -14.32
N GLU A 15 -2.30 16.74 -14.83
CA GLU A 15 -1.37 15.84 -14.11
C GLU A 15 -0.97 16.40 -12.73
N ARG A 16 -0.71 17.70 -12.63
CA ARG A 16 -0.38 18.37 -11.37
C ARG A 16 -1.47 18.28 -10.29
N ASP A 17 -2.71 18.10 -10.69
CA ASP A 17 -3.87 18.05 -9.77
C ASP A 17 -4.27 16.60 -9.43
N HIS A 18 -3.62 15.60 -10.03
CA HIS A 18 -3.91 14.18 -9.91
C HIS A 18 -4.00 13.71 -8.45
N ASP A 19 -2.96 13.93 -7.66
CA ASP A 19 -2.90 13.44 -6.29
C ASP A 19 -3.92 14.13 -5.38
N ALA A 20 -4.15 15.42 -5.58
CA ALA A 20 -5.14 16.15 -4.81
C ALA A 20 -6.56 15.65 -5.09
N ILE A 21 -6.85 15.34 -6.36
CA ILE A 21 -8.15 14.82 -6.78
C ILE A 21 -8.33 13.41 -6.23
N LEU A 22 -7.35 12.52 -6.35
CA LEU A 22 -7.43 11.16 -5.85
C LEU A 22 -7.65 11.12 -4.34
N ARG A 23 -6.90 11.91 -3.57
CA ARG A 23 -7.09 12.02 -2.11
C ARG A 23 -8.52 12.46 -1.77
N ARG A 24 -9.07 13.41 -2.51
CA ARG A 24 -10.43 13.90 -2.27
C ARG A 24 -11.49 12.87 -2.62
N LEU A 25 -11.30 12.14 -3.73
CA LEU A 25 -12.19 11.05 -4.14
C LEU A 25 -12.15 9.90 -3.12
N GLN A 26 -10.97 9.54 -2.64
CA GLN A 26 -10.78 8.51 -1.61
C GLN A 26 -11.47 8.90 -0.29
N HIS A 27 -11.35 10.16 0.12
CA HIS A 27 -12.00 10.67 1.33
C HIS A 27 -13.53 10.60 1.26
N MET A 28 -14.11 10.71 0.08
CA MET A 28 -15.57 10.57 -0.10
C MET A 28 -16.09 9.17 0.20
N GLY A 29 -15.27 8.12 0.04
CA GLY A 29 -15.60 6.74 0.41
C GLY A 29 -16.81 6.10 -0.31
N CYS A 30 -17.32 6.75 -1.36
CA CYS A 30 -18.51 6.30 -2.10
C CYS A 30 -18.26 6.07 -3.59
N LEU A 31 -16.99 6.03 -4.00
CA LEU A 31 -16.58 5.92 -5.40
C LEU A 31 -15.73 4.67 -5.58
N GLU A 32 -15.98 3.98 -6.66
CA GLU A 32 -15.12 2.93 -7.19
C GLU A 32 -14.34 3.52 -8.37
N ILE A 33 -13.00 3.46 -8.30
CA ILE A 33 -12.13 3.98 -9.36
C ILE A 33 -11.74 2.80 -10.23
N SER A 34 -12.14 2.84 -11.50
CA SER A 34 -11.76 1.87 -12.51
C SER A 34 -10.89 2.53 -13.58
N GLU A 35 -10.01 1.74 -14.17
CA GLU A 35 -9.23 2.21 -15.30
C GLU A 35 -10.13 2.42 -16.51
N PRO A 36 -9.96 3.54 -17.25
CA PRO A 36 -10.68 3.74 -18.50
C PRO A 36 -10.19 2.76 -19.56
N ASP A 37 -11.05 2.41 -20.49
CA ASP A 37 -10.66 1.66 -21.68
C ASP A 37 -9.66 2.50 -22.50
N VAL A 38 -8.42 2.03 -22.53
CA VAL A 38 -7.30 2.73 -23.19
C VAL A 38 -7.56 2.96 -24.69
N GLN A 39 -8.33 2.07 -25.33
CA GLN A 39 -8.66 2.21 -26.75
C GLN A 39 -9.65 3.34 -27.05
N ALA A 40 -10.39 3.79 -26.04
CA ALA A 40 -11.36 4.88 -26.17
C ALA A 40 -10.77 6.26 -25.83
N LEU A 41 -9.50 6.34 -25.42
CA LEU A 41 -8.88 7.61 -25.05
C LEU A 41 -8.20 8.28 -26.24
N PRO A 42 -8.36 9.61 -26.42
CA PRO A 42 -7.61 10.38 -27.40
C PRO A 42 -6.09 10.30 -27.13
N ASP A 43 -5.27 10.34 -28.19
CA ASP A 43 -3.79 10.31 -28.11
C ASP A 43 -3.18 11.45 -27.26
N THR A 44 -3.95 12.48 -26.97
CA THR A 44 -3.57 13.61 -26.12
C THR A 44 -3.64 13.29 -24.63
N LEU A 45 -4.33 12.20 -24.25
CA LEU A 45 -4.43 11.78 -22.85
C LEU A 45 -3.36 10.72 -22.56
N ARG A 46 -2.54 11.00 -21.57
CA ARG A 46 -1.52 10.08 -21.11
C ARG A 46 -1.94 9.44 -19.79
N ARG A 47 -1.62 8.16 -19.67
CA ARG A 47 -1.72 7.45 -18.41
C ARG A 47 -0.59 7.91 -17.49
N CYS A 48 -0.93 8.25 -16.25
CA CYS A 48 0.06 8.63 -15.24
C CYS A 48 0.46 7.38 -14.44
N ASP A 49 1.50 6.68 -14.89
CA ASP A 49 1.95 5.40 -14.29
C ASP A 49 3.13 5.56 -13.31
N THR A 50 3.59 6.79 -13.06
CA THR A 50 4.91 7.06 -12.47
C THR A 50 5.08 6.62 -11.02
N ALA A 51 4.04 6.52 -10.23
CA ALA A 51 4.15 6.19 -8.80
C ALA A 51 3.95 4.70 -8.46
N ALA A 52 3.40 3.91 -9.37
CA ALA A 52 3.02 2.53 -9.06
C ALA A 52 4.22 1.62 -8.77
N ALA A 53 5.33 1.79 -9.48
CA ALA A 53 6.53 0.96 -9.30
C ALA A 53 7.17 1.19 -7.92
N ASP A 54 7.27 2.43 -7.48
CA ASP A 54 7.82 2.78 -6.16
C ASP A 54 6.92 2.29 -5.03
N LEU A 55 5.62 2.44 -5.18
CA LEU A 55 4.65 1.94 -4.21
C LEU A 55 4.71 0.42 -4.08
N LEU A 56 4.82 -0.30 -5.19
CA LEU A 56 4.99 -1.76 -5.20
C LEU A 56 6.31 -2.18 -4.55
N ALA A 57 7.40 -1.42 -4.76
CA ALA A 57 8.68 -1.69 -4.12
C ALA A 57 8.58 -1.54 -2.59
N ARG A 58 7.98 -0.44 -2.11
CA ARG A 58 7.72 -0.20 -0.68
C ARG A 58 6.82 -1.27 -0.07
N GLN A 59 5.75 -1.66 -0.77
CA GLN A 59 4.87 -2.74 -0.33
C GLN A 59 5.63 -4.06 -0.15
N ARG A 60 6.49 -4.43 -1.11
CA ARG A 60 7.29 -5.66 -1.02
C ARG A 60 8.29 -5.61 0.14
N GLN A 61 8.91 -4.46 0.38
CA GLN A 61 9.84 -4.26 1.50
C GLN A 61 9.13 -4.47 2.85
N LEU A 62 7.97 -3.86 3.04
CA LEU A 62 7.15 -4.03 4.24
C LEU A 62 6.67 -5.49 4.39
N GLN A 63 6.18 -6.09 3.32
CA GLN A 63 5.70 -7.48 3.34
C GLN A 63 6.83 -8.44 3.73
N SER A 64 8.02 -8.27 3.19
CA SER A 64 9.20 -9.07 3.54
C SER A 64 9.53 -8.98 5.04
N ALA A 65 9.56 -7.77 5.59
CA ALA A 65 9.81 -7.55 7.01
C ALA A 65 8.74 -8.20 7.90
N ILE A 66 7.46 -8.07 7.53
CA ILE A 66 6.34 -8.72 8.23
C ILE A 66 6.50 -10.25 8.22
N ASP A 67 6.88 -10.82 7.09
CA ASP A 67 7.03 -12.27 6.97
C ASP A 67 8.23 -12.80 7.76
N ILE A 68 9.30 -12.01 7.92
CA ILE A 68 10.42 -12.30 8.80
C ILE A 68 9.95 -12.28 10.26
N LEU A 69 9.27 -11.22 10.68
CA LEU A 69 8.76 -11.09 12.04
C LEU A 69 7.78 -12.21 12.40
N ARG A 70 6.88 -12.59 11.50
CA ARG A 70 5.94 -13.70 11.71
C ARG A 70 6.62 -15.06 11.93
N ARG A 71 7.79 -15.26 11.32
CA ARG A 71 8.58 -16.48 11.50
C ARG A 71 9.39 -16.49 12.78
N THR A 72 9.85 -15.32 13.25
CA THR A 72 10.74 -15.20 14.40
C THR A 72 10.00 -14.86 15.69
N ALA A 73 8.89 -14.14 15.62
CA ALA A 73 8.09 -13.77 16.78
C ALA A 73 7.03 -14.83 17.10
N PRO A 74 6.78 -15.13 18.38
CA PRO A 74 5.70 -16.02 18.75
C PRO A 74 4.36 -15.43 18.26
N PRO A 75 3.46 -16.28 17.70
CA PRO A 75 2.19 -15.80 17.18
C PRO A 75 1.39 -15.14 18.32
N GLN A 76 0.97 -13.90 18.09
CA GLN A 76 0.04 -13.24 19.02
C GLN A 76 -1.25 -14.07 19.07
N LYS A 77 -1.62 -14.51 20.25
CA LYS A 77 -2.89 -15.23 20.47
C LYS A 77 -4.04 -14.23 20.29
N THR A 78 -4.46 -14.02 19.07
CA THR A 78 -5.70 -13.30 18.77
C THR A 78 -6.86 -14.24 19.00
N GLY A 79 -7.60 -14.05 20.10
CA GLY A 79 -8.81 -14.81 20.35
C GLY A 79 -9.88 -14.49 19.28
N LEU A 80 -10.79 -15.44 19.03
CA LEU A 80 -11.92 -15.26 18.10
C LEU A 80 -12.77 -14.01 18.37
N LEU A 81 -12.72 -13.48 19.60
CA LEU A 81 -13.44 -12.29 20.05
C LEU A 81 -12.57 -11.02 20.10
N THR A 82 -11.30 -11.08 19.66
CA THR A 82 -10.46 -9.90 19.66
C THR A 82 -10.90 -8.96 18.54
N PRO A 83 -11.40 -7.76 18.85
CA PRO A 83 -11.81 -6.82 17.81
C PRO A 83 -10.60 -6.42 16.96
N ARG A 84 -10.82 -6.24 15.67
CA ARG A 84 -9.77 -5.70 14.79
C ARG A 84 -9.39 -4.29 15.27
N PRO A 85 -8.10 -3.94 15.30
CA PRO A 85 -7.69 -2.59 15.65
C PRO A 85 -8.34 -1.59 14.68
N ARG A 86 -8.92 -0.53 15.24
CA ARG A 86 -9.46 0.57 14.45
C ARG A 86 -8.33 1.56 14.22
N ILE A 87 -8.01 1.80 12.96
CA ILE A 87 -7.04 2.81 12.54
C ILE A 87 -7.85 4.02 12.10
N SER A 88 -7.51 5.21 12.59
CA SER A 88 -8.13 6.45 12.14
C SER A 88 -7.64 6.78 10.72
N GLU A 89 -8.45 7.51 9.96
CA GLU A 89 -8.05 7.96 8.61
C GLU A 89 -6.76 8.81 8.66
N ARG A 90 -6.59 9.60 9.71
CA ARG A 90 -5.38 10.42 9.91
C ARG A 90 -4.13 9.56 10.08
N GLU A 91 -4.21 8.48 10.87
CA GLU A 91 -3.11 7.53 11.03
C GLU A 91 -2.83 6.76 9.74
N TYR A 92 -3.88 6.39 9.00
CA TYR A 92 -3.75 5.69 7.73
C TYR A 92 -3.07 6.53 6.64
N LEU A 93 -3.26 7.85 6.66
CA LEU A 93 -2.69 8.79 5.69
C LEU A 93 -1.41 9.50 6.18
N ASP A 94 -0.85 9.09 7.33
CA ASP A 94 0.35 9.69 7.89
C ASP A 94 1.61 9.23 7.13
N GLU A 95 2.06 10.06 6.20
CA GLU A 95 3.26 9.80 5.40
C GLU A 95 4.54 9.75 6.24
N ALA A 96 4.61 10.49 7.36
CA ALA A 96 5.77 10.48 8.24
C ALA A 96 5.85 9.17 9.03
N ALA A 97 4.72 8.67 9.52
CA ALA A 97 4.65 7.37 10.15
C ALA A 97 5.04 6.26 9.18
N LEU A 98 4.55 6.31 7.93
CA LEU A 98 4.90 5.35 6.88
C LEU A 98 6.40 5.36 6.57
N ALA A 99 7.03 6.53 6.52
CA ALA A 99 8.48 6.64 6.29
C ALA A 99 9.28 5.95 7.40
N SER A 100 8.91 6.18 8.67
CA SER A 100 9.53 5.53 9.83
C SER A 100 9.35 4.00 9.82
N GLU A 101 8.17 3.53 9.42
CA GLU A 101 7.90 2.10 9.28
C GLU A 101 8.72 1.46 8.15
N LEU A 102 8.94 2.18 7.05
CA LEU A 102 9.80 1.73 5.95
C LEU A 102 11.26 1.61 6.36
N GLU A 103 11.79 2.56 7.12
CA GLU A 103 13.15 2.49 7.69
C GLU A 103 13.29 1.29 8.62
N THR A 104 12.32 1.06 9.47
CA THR A 104 12.27 -0.11 10.36
C THR A 104 12.24 -1.41 9.57
N ALA A 105 11.42 -1.49 8.53
CA ALA A 105 11.33 -2.66 7.66
C ALA A 105 12.64 -2.92 6.91
N GLN A 106 13.32 -1.87 6.46
CA GLN A 106 14.63 -1.99 5.83
C GLN A 106 15.64 -2.61 6.80
N HIS A 107 15.71 -2.09 8.02
CA HIS A 107 16.63 -2.61 9.03
C HIS A 107 16.37 -4.08 9.38
N ILE A 108 15.10 -4.49 9.48
CA ILE A 108 14.72 -5.89 9.70
C ILE A 108 15.21 -6.77 8.55
N ASN A 109 15.02 -6.34 7.30
CA ASN A 109 15.46 -7.09 6.13
C ASN A 109 16.99 -7.21 6.07
N GLU A 110 17.73 -6.15 6.41
CA GLU A 110 19.20 -6.16 6.49
C GLU A 110 19.71 -7.13 7.56
N LEU A 111 19.16 -7.08 8.77
CA LEU A 111 19.50 -7.99 9.85
C LEU A 111 19.24 -9.45 9.47
N ALA A 112 18.11 -9.74 8.82
CA ALA A 112 17.79 -11.08 8.35
C ALA A 112 18.78 -11.57 7.28
N ALA A 113 19.21 -10.71 6.37
CA ALA A 113 20.22 -11.02 5.39
C ALA A 113 21.59 -11.31 6.04
N ASP A 114 21.97 -10.55 7.06
CA ASP A 114 23.20 -10.75 7.81
C ASP A 114 23.18 -12.08 8.58
N VAL A 115 22.10 -12.40 9.25
CA VAL A 115 21.92 -13.71 9.92
C VAL A 115 22.09 -14.85 8.93
N ASN A 116 21.40 -14.80 7.79
CA ASN A 116 21.51 -15.83 6.76
C ASN A 116 22.94 -15.97 6.23
N ARG A 117 23.65 -14.85 6.05
CA ARG A 117 25.06 -14.84 5.61
C ARG A 117 25.99 -15.49 6.63
N LEU A 118 25.77 -15.21 7.93
CA LEU A 118 26.57 -15.79 9.00
C LEU A 118 26.32 -17.30 9.13
N THR A 119 25.07 -17.72 9.11
CA THR A 119 24.70 -19.13 9.16
C THR A 119 25.29 -19.93 7.99
N ALA A 120 25.28 -19.33 6.78
CA ALA A 120 25.90 -19.97 5.61
C ALA A 120 27.42 -20.14 5.74
N LYS A 121 28.10 -19.25 6.48
CA LYS A 121 29.55 -19.38 6.76
C LYS A 121 29.87 -20.44 7.82
N GLU A 122 28.97 -20.65 8.78
CA GLU A 122 29.16 -21.69 9.82
C GLU A 122 28.94 -23.11 9.28
N THR A 123 28.23 -23.26 8.16
CA THR A 123 27.91 -24.55 7.54
C THR A 123 28.94 -24.97 6.46
N GLN A 124 29.95 -24.15 6.20
CA GLN A 124 31.08 -24.45 5.31
C GLN A 124 32.30 -24.91 6.09
#